data_f22ee2f7b95e3c191075a75ad293c5a3
#
_entry.id   f22ee2f7b95e3c191075a75ad293c5a3
#
_cell.length_a   1.000
_cell.length_b   1.000
_cell.length_c   1.000
_cell.angle_alpha   90.00
_cell.angle_beta   90.00
_cell.angle_gamma   90.00
#
_symmetry.space_group_name_H-M   'P 1'
#
loop_
_entity.id
_entity.type
_entity.pdbx_description
1 polymer ?
#
loop_
_entity_poly.entity_id
_entity_poly.type
_entity_poly.pdbx_seq_one_letter_code
_entity_poly.pdbx_strand_id
1 'polypeptide(L)'
;MMVKLTQDLARGFKPWKDMFHENEAALNALGGKLVFAGTEKDNDNKLTVIIDFESPEALKAFGGHEELKAKRAAAGAILETTVVTPMSGESFAR
;
A
#
# COMPACT_ATOMS: atom_id res chain seq x y z
N MET A 1 3.57 -13.65 0.47
CA MET A 1 2.51 -13.42 1.46
C MET A 1 1.69 -12.20 1.01
N MET A 2 0.41 -12.43 0.76
CA MET A 2 -0.50 -11.35 0.37
C MET A 2 -0.92 -10.54 1.58
N VAL A 3 -0.91 -9.22 1.43
CA VAL A 3 -1.30 -8.29 2.50
C VAL A 3 -2.26 -7.26 1.93
N LYS A 4 -3.38 -7.07 2.60
CA LYS A 4 -4.33 -6.02 2.27
C LYS A 4 -4.07 -4.82 3.17
N LEU A 5 -3.96 -3.65 2.57
CA LEU A 5 -3.89 -2.38 3.29
C LEU A 5 -5.10 -1.55 2.90
N THR A 6 -5.77 -0.98 3.89
CA THR A 6 -6.79 0.03 3.64
C THR A 6 -6.39 1.32 4.32
N GLN A 7 -6.77 2.46 3.74
CA GLN A 7 -6.29 3.75 4.20
C GLN A 7 -7.19 4.85 3.66
N ASP A 8 -7.36 5.91 4.41
CA ASP A 8 -8.06 7.10 3.94
C ASP A 8 -7.06 8.06 3.28
N LEU A 9 -7.52 8.71 2.22
CA LEU A 9 -6.75 9.72 1.50
C LEU A 9 -7.39 11.09 1.71
N ALA A 10 -6.58 12.14 1.68
CA ALA A 10 -7.07 13.51 1.81
C ALA A 10 -7.37 14.17 0.45
N ARG A 11 -6.75 13.69 -0.63
CA ARG A 11 -6.81 14.35 -1.94
C ARG A 11 -7.07 13.39 -3.10
N GLY A 12 -7.73 12.25 -2.84
CA GLY A 12 -8.07 11.29 -3.88
C GLY A 12 -6.90 10.41 -4.30
N PHE A 13 -7.16 9.58 -5.30
CA PHE A 13 -6.24 8.50 -5.72
C PHE A 13 -5.05 9.02 -6.54
N LYS A 14 -5.25 10.01 -7.41
CA LYS A 14 -4.19 10.40 -8.35
C LYS A 14 -2.86 10.81 -7.70
N PRO A 15 -2.83 11.70 -6.68
CA PRO A 15 -1.56 12.03 -6.03
C PRO A 15 -0.88 10.80 -5.42
N TRP A 16 -1.65 9.91 -4.81
CA TRP A 16 -1.14 8.67 -4.24
C TRP A 16 -0.57 7.76 -5.31
N LYS A 17 -1.31 7.60 -6.41
CA LYS A 17 -0.88 6.75 -7.53
C LYS A 17 0.42 7.27 -8.14
N ASP A 18 0.54 8.58 -8.35
CA ASP A 18 1.75 9.18 -8.91
C ASP A 18 2.94 8.96 -7.97
N MET A 19 2.75 9.17 -6.66
CA MET A 19 3.77 8.87 -5.66
C MET A 19 4.18 7.40 -5.70
N PHE A 20 3.21 6.50 -5.81
CA PHE A 20 3.49 5.07 -5.83
C PHE A 20 4.35 4.70 -7.04
N HIS A 21 4.01 5.20 -8.22
CA HIS A 21 4.82 4.96 -9.43
C HIS A 21 6.26 5.41 -9.27
N GLU A 22 6.47 6.57 -8.66
CA GLU A 22 7.81 7.11 -8.44
C GLU A 22 8.62 6.28 -7.46
N ASN A 23 7.96 5.54 -6.57
CA ASN A 23 8.62 4.80 -5.48
C ASN A 23 8.46 3.28 -5.58
N GLU A 24 7.90 2.78 -6.66
CA GLU A 24 7.66 1.34 -6.82
C GLU A 24 8.95 0.53 -6.77
N ALA A 25 10.03 1.06 -7.34
CA ALA A 25 11.33 0.39 -7.29
C ALA A 25 11.82 0.18 -5.85
N ALA A 26 11.55 1.15 -4.96
CA ALA A 26 11.92 1.02 -3.55
C ALA A 26 11.11 -0.08 -2.86
N LEU A 27 9.81 -0.19 -3.16
CA LEU A 27 8.98 -1.28 -2.65
C LEU A 27 9.53 -2.62 -3.12
N ASN A 28 9.85 -2.74 -4.41
CA ASN A 28 10.38 -3.98 -4.98
C ASN A 28 11.71 -4.37 -4.33
N ALA A 29 12.57 -3.40 -4.05
CA ALA A 29 13.85 -3.64 -3.38
C ALA A 29 13.67 -4.14 -1.94
N LEU A 30 12.55 -3.80 -1.29
CA LEU A 30 12.22 -4.28 0.04
C LEU A 30 11.50 -5.65 0.03
N GLY A 31 11.28 -6.23 -1.14
CA GLY A 31 10.63 -7.53 -1.25
C GLY A 31 9.12 -7.47 -1.41
N GLY A 32 8.58 -6.33 -1.81
CA GLY A 32 7.15 -6.16 -2.06
C GLY A 32 6.84 -6.02 -3.54
N LYS A 33 5.67 -6.51 -3.95
CA LYS A 33 5.19 -6.41 -5.31
C LYS A 33 3.72 -6.03 -5.30
N LEU A 34 3.38 -4.93 -5.96
CA LEU A 34 1.99 -4.50 -6.03
C LEU A 34 1.15 -5.48 -6.83
N VAL A 35 0.01 -5.87 -6.28
CA VAL A 35 -0.99 -6.69 -6.97
C VAL A 35 -2.15 -5.82 -7.43
N PHE A 36 -2.63 -4.93 -6.56
CA PHE A 36 -3.76 -4.05 -6.86
C PHE A 36 -3.69 -2.81 -5.98
N ALA A 37 -4.08 -1.67 -6.55
CA ALA A 37 -4.33 -0.46 -5.79
C ALA A 37 -5.46 0.31 -6.46
N GLY A 38 -6.41 0.77 -5.67
CA GLY A 38 -7.54 1.54 -6.18
C GLY A 38 -8.39 2.08 -5.07
N THR A 39 -9.35 2.92 -5.43
CA THR A 39 -10.28 3.52 -4.49
C THR A 39 -11.70 3.03 -4.76
N GLU A 40 -12.59 3.27 -3.81
CA GLU A 40 -14.00 2.90 -3.97
C GLU A 40 -14.63 3.75 -5.07
N LYS A 41 -15.56 3.15 -5.81
CA LYS A 41 -16.22 3.81 -6.92
C LYS A 41 -16.85 5.16 -6.54
N ASP A 42 -17.46 5.22 -5.37
CA ASP A 42 -18.19 6.40 -4.93
C ASP A 42 -17.43 7.21 -3.87
N ASN A 43 -16.20 6.84 -3.57
CA ASN A 43 -15.36 7.57 -2.61
C ASN A 43 -13.88 7.42 -2.96
N ASP A 44 -13.37 8.44 -3.67
CA ASP A 44 -11.99 8.45 -4.13
C ASP A 44 -10.95 8.58 -3.00
N ASN A 45 -11.41 8.77 -1.77
CA ASN A 45 -10.54 8.84 -0.59
C ASN A 45 -10.48 7.54 0.20
N LYS A 46 -11.16 6.49 -0.24
CA LYS A 46 -11.11 5.15 0.38
C LYS A 46 -10.22 4.24 -0.44
N LEU A 47 -8.98 4.08 0.00
CA LEU A 47 -7.95 3.33 -0.72
C LEU A 47 -7.88 1.88 -0.24
N THR A 48 -7.75 0.95 -1.20
CA THR A 48 -7.40 -0.44 -0.94
C THR A 48 -6.16 -0.78 -1.74
N VAL A 49 -5.17 -1.37 -1.08
CA VAL A 49 -3.92 -1.80 -1.70
C VAL A 49 -3.69 -3.26 -1.34
N ILE A 50 -3.30 -4.06 -2.33
CA ILE A 50 -2.88 -5.44 -2.09
C ILE A 50 -1.46 -5.58 -2.59
N ILE A 51 -0.58 -6.04 -1.70
CA ILE A 51 0.85 -6.20 -1.98
C ILE A 51 1.22 -7.64 -1.64
N ASP A 52 2.01 -8.26 -2.51
CA ASP A 52 2.62 -9.55 -2.25
C ASP A 52 4.02 -9.31 -1.69
N PHE A 53 4.26 -9.68 -0.43
CA PHE A 53 5.58 -9.59 0.19
C PHE A 53 6.25 -10.95 0.21
N GLU A 54 7.57 -10.96 0.01
CA GLU A 54 8.37 -12.19 0.03
C GLU A 54 8.35 -12.89 1.40
N SER A 55 8.19 -12.11 2.48
CA SER A 55 8.29 -12.61 3.84
C SER A 55 7.67 -11.63 4.83
N PRO A 56 7.40 -12.06 6.08
CA PRO A 56 6.98 -11.13 7.14
C PRO A 56 8.02 -10.04 7.41
N GLU A 57 9.31 -10.36 7.23
CA GLU A 57 10.39 -9.39 7.40
C GLU A 57 10.32 -8.28 6.35
N ALA A 58 9.97 -8.63 5.10
CA ALA A 58 9.78 -7.64 4.04
C ALA A 58 8.63 -6.68 4.38
N LEU A 59 7.53 -7.20 4.91
CA LEU A 59 6.42 -6.38 5.37
C LEU A 59 6.85 -5.42 6.47
N LYS A 60 7.62 -5.89 7.45
CA LYS A 60 8.15 -5.05 8.53
C LYS A 60 9.08 -3.97 8.01
N ALA A 61 9.95 -4.31 7.06
CA ALA A 61 10.88 -3.36 6.46
C ALA A 61 10.12 -2.25 5.74
N PHE A 62 9.07 -2.60 5.00
CA PHE A 62 8.22 -1.62 4.33
C PHE A 62 7.50 -0.74 5.34
N GLY A 63 6.85 -1.34 6.34
CA GLY A 63 6.09 -0.61 7.35
C GLY A 63 6.94 0.31 8.21
N GLY A 64 8.20 -0.06 8.45
CA GLY A 64 9.15 0.74 9.23
C GLY A 64 9.98 1.71 8.42
N HIS A 65 9.77 1.80 7.10
CA HIS A 65 10.59 2.64 6.22
C HIS A 65 10.13 4.10 6.29
N GLU A 66 10.82 4.90 7.06
CA GLU A 66 10.41 6.29 7.37
C GLU A 66 10.30 7.17 6.14
N GLU A 67 11.22 7.04 5.19
CA GLU A 67 11.18 7.83 3.96
C GLU A 67 9.93 7.54 3.13
N LEU A 68 9.57 6.27 2.99
CA LEU A 68 8.36 5.88 2.26
C LEU A 68 7.09 6.33 2.98
N LYS A 69 7.07 6.27 4.32
CA LYS A 69 5.96 6.82 5.10
C LYS A 69 5.78 8.31 4.84
N ALA A 70 6.87 9.06 4.85
CA ALA A 70 6.82 10.50 4.60
C ALA A 70 6.30 10.80 3.20
N LYS A 71 6.69 10.02 2.21
CA LYS A 71 6.21 10.19 0.83
C LYS A 71 4.73 9.88 0.70
N ARG A 72 4.25 8.84 1.40
CA ARG A 72 2.81 8.53 1.42
C ARG A 72 2.01 9.66 2.05
N ALA A 73 2.46 10.17 3.19
CA ALA A 73 1.80 11.28 3.87
C ALA A 73 1.77 12.54 2.99
N ALA A 74 2.87 12.84 2.33
CA ALA A 74 2.95 13.98 1.42
C ALA A 74 2.01 13.84 0.23
N ALA A 75 1.72 12.61 -0.20
CA ALA A 75 0.79 12.30 -1.28
C ALA A 75 -0.69 12.29 -0.83
N GLY A 76 -0.95 12.57 0.44
CA GLY A 76 -2.31 12.66 0.97
C GLY A 76 -2.78 11.47 1.79
N ALA A 77 -1.94 10.47 2.02
CA ALA A 77 -2.33 9.34 2.85
C ALA A 77 -2.43 9.78 4.31
N ILE A 78 -3.56 9.45 4.94
CA ILE A 78 -3.79 9.72 6.36
C ILE A 78 -3.31 8.49 7.12
N LEU A 79 -2.04 8.52 7.56
CA LEU A 79 -1.34 7.33 8.03
C LEU A 79 -2.02 6.63 9.21
N GLU A 80 -2.63 7.39 10.13
CA GLU A 80 -3.32 6.82 11.30
C GLU A 80 -4.56 6.01 10.93
N THR A 81 -5.05 6.10 9.70
CA THR A 81 -6.19 5.32 9.23
C THR A 81 -5.78 3.99 8.60
N THR A 82 -4.48 3.71 8.53
CA THR A 82 -3.96 2.50 7.89
C THR A 82 -4.35 1.25 8.67
N VAL A 83 -4.98 0.30 7.98
CA VAL A 83 -5.25 -1.03 8.51
C VAL A 83 -4.50 -2.05 7.65
N VAL A 84 -3.63 -2.82 8.28
CA VAL A 84 -2.82 -3.84 7.62
C VAL A 84 -3.39 -5.21 7.97
N THR A 85 -3.80 -5.97 6.97
CA THR A 85 -4.40 -7.29 7.15
C THR A 85 -3.64 -8.33 6.33
N PRO A 86 -2.76 -9.13 6.95
CA PRO A 86 -2.17 -10.27 6.25
C PRO A 86 -3.27 -11.27 5.89
N MET A 87 -3.21 -11.77 4.66
CA MET A 87 -4.22 -12.68 4.16
C MET A 87 -3.81 -14.13 4.40
N SER A 88 -4.79 -15.02 4.39
CA SER A 88 -4.55 -16.46 4.50
C SER A 88 -3.66 -16.95 3.36
N GLY A 89 -2.85 -17.97 3.63
CA GLY A 89 -2.08 -18.66 2.60
C GLY A 89 -2.93 -19.43 1.61
N GLU A 90 -4.20 -19.70 1.98
CA GLU A 90 -5.16 -20.30 1.07
C GLU A 90 -5.91 -19.19 0.36
N SER A 91 -5.65 -19.03 -0.94
CA SER A 91 -6.29 -18.01 -1.73
C SER A 91 -6.70 -18.56 -3.09
N PHE A 92 -7.70 -17.93 -3.66
CA PHE A 92 -8.15 -18.23 -5.01
C PHE A 92 -8.16 -16.92 -5.78
N ALA A 93 -7.32 -16.83 -6.81
CA ALA A 93 -7.20 -15.61 -7.61
C ALA A 93 -7.24 -15.96 -9.10
N ARG A 94 -7.74 -15.03 -9.89
CA ARG A 94 -7.86 -15.21 -11.34
C ARG A 94 -6.90 -14.30 -12.09
#